data_8cc8015d7ca45ddcb083ae9e082d92be
#
_entry.id   8cc8015d7ca45ddcb083ae9e082d92be
#
_cell.length_a   1.000
_cell.length_b   1.000
_cell.length_c   1.000
_cell.angle_alpha   90.00
_cell.angle_beta   90.00
_cell.angle_gamma   90.00
#
_symmetry.space_group_name_H-M   'P 1'
#
loop_
_entity.id
_entity.type
_entity.pdbx_description
1 polymer ?
#
loop_
_entity_poly.entity_id
_entity_poly.type
_entity_poly.pdbx_seq_one_letter_code
_entity_poly.pdbx_strand_id
1 'polypeptide(L)'
;MNKFHLVHTFTKHIGVSPINYVINKRIQEAKNLLATTSYSIRDIASIVGFGNSSYFSQMFKKVTGISPKSYRVKNSKDKDI
;
A
#
# COMPACT_ATOMS: atom_id res chain seq x y z
N MET A 1 3.65 -28.74 6.48
CA MET A 1 2.57 -27.80 6.81
C MET A 1 1.77 -27.48 5.55
N ASN A 2 0.48 -27.57 5.60
CA ASN A 2 -0.29 -27.27 4.43
C ASN A 2 -0.71 -25.80 4.42
N LYS A 3 -1.22 -25.37 3.28
CA LYS A 3 -1.57 -23.97 3.05
C LYS A 3 -2.68 -23.50 4.00
N PHE A 4 -3.63 -24.36 4.29
CA PHE A 4 -4.74 -24.05 5.18
C PHE A 4 -4.26 -23.74 6.59
N HIS A 5 -3.37 -24.57 7.08
CA HIS A 5 -2.85 -24.39 8.44
C HIS A 5 -2.11 -23.06 8.56
N LEU A 6 -1.31 -22.72 7.55
CA LEU A 6 -0.55 -21.47 7.56
C LEU A 6 -1.49 -20.25 7.60
N VAL A 7 -2.54 -20.26 6.77
CA VAL A 7 -3.49 -19.15 6.74
C VAL A 7 -4.22 -19.01 8.08
N HIS A 8 -4.66 -20.11 8.63
CA HIS A 8 -5.37 -20.10 9.91
C HIS A 8 -4.48 -19.57 11.03
N THR A 9 -3.25 -20.02 11.10
CA THR A 9 -2.30 -19.60 12.13
C THR A 9 -2.00 -18.11 11.99
N PHE A 10 -1.77 -17.64 10.78
CA PHE A 10 -1.49 -16.23 10.52
C PHE A 10 -2.65 -15.35 10.98
N THR A 11 -3.86 -15.70 10.59
CA THR A 11 -5.04 -14.91 10.95
C THR A 11 -5.23 -14.85 12.46
N LYS A 12 -5.00 -15.97 13.14
CA LYS A 12 -5.16 -16.05 14.58
C LYS A 12 -4.20 -15.11 15.31
N HIS A 13 -2.95 -15.01 14.85
CA HIS A 13 -1.95 -14.19 15.54
C HIS A 13 -1.97 -12.73 15.13
N ILE A 14 -2.24 -12.45 13.86
CA ILE A 14 -2.16 -11.09 13.33
C ILE A 14 -3.52 -10.40 13.34
N GLY A 15 -4.61 -11.17 13.23
CA GLY A 15 -5.94 -10.63 13.21
C GLY A 15 -6.43 -10.21 11.84
N VAL A 16 -5.63 -10.40 10.79
CA VAL A 16 -6.01 -10.13 9.40
C VAL A 16 -5.54 -11.27 8.53
N SER A 17 -6.15 -11.42 7.34
CA SER A 17 -5.71 -12.45 6.42
C SER A 17 -4.31 -12.14 5.88
N PRO A 18 -3.56 -13.15 5.42
CA PRO A 18 -2.23 -12.91 4.84
C PRO A 18 -2.25 -11.94 3.67
N ILE A 19 -3.28 -12.04 2.80
CA ILE A 19 -3.39 -11.14 1.65
C ILE A 19 -3.59 -9.71 2.11
N ASN A 20 -4.49 -9.49 3.06
CA ASN A 20 -4.75 -8.13 3.56
C ASN A 20 -3.53 -7.58 4.29
N TYR A 21 -2.81 -8.42 5.01
CA TYR A 21 -1.57 -8.00 5.66
C TYR A 21 -0.55 -7.51 4.65
N VAL A 22 -0.34 -8.26 3.56
CA VAL A 22 0.61 -7.88 2.52
C VAL A 22 0.18 -6.58 1.85
N ILE A 23 -1.10 -6.46 1.52
CA ILE A 23 -1.61 -5.24 0.89
C ILE A 23 -1.38 -4.04 1.82
N ASN A 24 -1.70 -4.17 3.09
CA ASN A 24 -1.51 -3.08 4.05
C ASN A 24 -0.04 -2.68 4.17
N LYS A 25 0.87 -3.65 4.17
CA LYS A 25 2.31 -3.34 4.21
C LYS A 25 2.75 -2.59 2.95
N ARG A 26 2.29 -3.03 1.79
CA ARG A 26 2.62 -2.35 0.54
C ARG A 26 2.07 -0.93 0.51
N ILE A 27 0.87 -0.74 1.03
CA ILE A 27 0.27 0.61 1.10
C ILE A 27 1.08 1.50 2.05
N GLN A 28 1.56 0.98 3.17
CA GLN A 28 2.39 1.76 4.09
C GLN A 28 3.68 2.20 3.41
N GLU A 29 4.33 1.31 2.66
CA GLU A 29 5.52 1.67 1.90
C GLU A 29 5.21 2.72 0.84
N ALA A 30 4.06 2.58 0.15
CA ALA A 30 3.65 3.55 -0.85
C ALA A 30 3.43 4.92 -0.22
N LYS A 31 2.82 4.99 0.94
CA LYS A 31 2.63 6.26 1.67
C LYS A 31 3.96 6.94 1.91
N ASN A 32 4.95 6.18 2.34
CA ASN A 32 6.28 6.73 2.57
C ASN A 32 6.90 7.28 1.28
N LEU A 33 6.83 6.52 0.19
CA LEU A 33 7.39 6.96 -1.08
C LEU A 33 6.64 8.17 -1.65
N LEU A 34 5.33 8.20 -1.50
CA LEU A 34 4.54 9.35 -1.95
C LEU A 34 4.94 10.63 -1.22
N ALA A 35 5.25 10.52 0.06
CA ALA A 35 5.58 11.68 0.89
C ALA A 35 7.04 12.11 0.74
N THR A 36 7.94 11.20 0.38
CA THR A 36 9.39 11.48 0.43
C THR A 36 10.08 11.47 -0.91
N THR A 37 9.40 11.12 -2.00
CA THR A 37 10.02 11.06 -3.32
C THR A 37 9.15 11.78 -4.34
N SER A 38 9.73 11.99 -5.53
CA SER A 38 8.97 12.51 -6.67
C SER A 38 8.65 11.40 -7.68
N TYR A 39 8.80 10.14 -7.30
CA TYR A 39 8.47 9.02 -8.19
C TYR A 39 7.01 9.12 -8.64
N SER A 40 6.75 8.71 -9.87
CA SER A 40 5.39 8.70 -10.38
C SER A 40 4.54 7.68 -9.61
N ILE A 41 3.23 7.86 -9.64
CA ILE A 41 2.32 6.89 -9.02
C ILE A 41 2.54 5.50 -9.64
N ARG A 42 2.74 5.45 -10.94
CA ARG A 42 3.00 4.20 -11.64
C ARG A 42 4.27 3.52 -11.15
N ASP A 43 5.34 4.29 -10.98
CA ASP A 43 6.59 3.75 -10.49
C ASP A 43 6.46 3.24 -9.07
N ILE A 44 5.77 4.00 -8.22
CA ILE A 44 5.55 3.56 -6.84
C ILE A 44 4.75 2.26 -6.80
N ALA A 45 3.70 2.16 -7.63
CA ALA A 45 2.92 0.92 -7.70
C ALA A 45 3.82 -0.28 -8.00
N SER A 46 4.75 -0.11 -8.94
CA SER A 46 5.68 -1.16 -9.31
C SER A 46 6.66 -1.47 -8.18
N ILE A 47 7.23 -0.44 -7.58
CA ILE A 47 8.22 -0.60 -6.51
C ILE A 47 7.66 -1.37 -5.33
N VAL A 48 6.44 -1.04 -4.92
CA VAL A 48 5.85 -1.68 -3.74
C VAL A 48 5.15 -3.01 -4.07
N GLY A 49 5.18 -3.44 -5.33
CA GLY A 49 4.77 -4.79 -5.68
C GLY A 49 3.38 -4.94 -6.28
N PHE A 50 2.72 -3.84 -6.65
CA PHE A 50 1.48 -3.94 -7.42
C PHE A 50 1.85 -3.99 -8.91
N GLY A 51 1.34 -4.95 -9.62
CA GLY A 51 1.67 -5.08 -11.04
C GLY A 51 0.90 -4.13 -11.95
N ASN A 52 -0.03 -3.36 -11.40
CA ASN A 52 -0.94 -2.52 -12.17
C ASN A 52 -1.25 -1.27 -11.36
N SER A 53 -1.03 -0.10 -11.95
CA SER A 53 -1.22 1.15 -11.21
C SER A 53 -2.68 1.47 -10.92
N SER A 54 -3.60 1.02 -11.77
CA SER A 54 -5.03 1.20 -11.51
C SER A 54 -5.46 0.39 -10.28
N TYR A 55 -5.02 -0.85 -10.19
CA TYR A 55 -5.29 -1.70 -9.04
C TYR A 55 -4.67 -1.10 -7.78
N PHE A 56 -3.43 -0.64 -7.89
CA PHE A 56 -2.76 0.03 -6.78
C PHE A 56 -3.58 1.23 -6.28
N SER A 57 -4.02 2.08 -7.20
CA SER A 57 -4.77 3.27 -6.83
C SER A 57 -6.10 2.92 -6.15
N GLN A 58 -6.78 1.88 -6.65
CA GLN A 58 -8.02 1.41 -6.03
C GLN A 58 -7.78 0.91 -4.62
N MET A 59 -6.74 0.10 -4.44
CA MET A 59 -6.43 -0.45 -3.12
C MET A 59 -5.93 0.62 -2.16
N PHE A 60 -5.14 1.56 -2.66
CA PHE A 60 -4.68 2.68 -1.84
C PHE A 60 -5.86 3.47 -1.30
N LYS A 61 -6.80 3.81 -2.18
CA LYS A 61 -7.99 4.56 -1.77
C LYS A 61 -8.85 3.74 -0.82
N LYS A 62 -8.97 2.45 -1.05
CA LYS A 62 -9.74 1.58 -0.16
C LYS A 62 -9.15 1.55 1.25
N VAL A 63 -7.83 1.50 1.36
CA VAL A 63 -7.15 1.39 2.66
C VAL A 63 -7.05 2.75 3.35
N THR A 64 -6.75 3.81 2.61
CA THR A 64 -6.47 5.12 3.19
C THR A 64 -7.63 6.10 3.13
N GLY A 65 -8.60 5.84 2.24
CA GLY A 65 -9.73 6.74 2.06
C GLY A 65 -9.52 7.80 0.99
N ILE A 66 -8.30 7.99 0.50
CA ILE A 66 -8.02 9.00 -0.53
C ILE A 66 -7.10 8.40 -1.60
N SER A 67 -7.04 9.07 -2.76
CA SER A 67 -6.20 8.60 -3.85
C SER A 67 -4.72 8.82 -3.53
N PRO A 68 -3.82 8.07 -4.20
CA PRO A 68 -2.39 8.31 -4.01
C PRO A 68 -1.97 9.74 -4.34
N LYS A 69 -2.55 10.32 -5.38
CA LYS A 69 -2.24 11.69 -5.76
C LYS A 69 -2.65 12.68 -4.68
N SER A 70 -3.86 12.51 -4.14
CA SER A 70 -4.34 13.37 -3.05
C SER A 70 -3.48 13.21 -1.81
N TYR A 71 -3.08 11.99 -1.51
CA TYR A 71 -2.21 11.74 -0.37
C TYR A 71 -0.88 12.47 -0.53
N ARG A 72 -0.29 12.43 -1.73
CA ARG A 72 0.97 13.13 -1.99
C ARG A 72 0.83 14.62 -1.76
N VAL A 73 -0.23 15.22 -2.29
CA VAL A 73 -0.45 16.66 -2.14
C VAL A 73 -0.55 17.04 -0.67
N LYS A 74 -1.24 16.24 0.12
CA LYS A 74 -1.44 16.53 1.54
C LYS A 74 -0.19 16.28 2.39
N ASN A 75 0.65 15.33 2.00
CA ASN A 75 1.70 14.83 2.89
C ASN A 75 3.12 15.00 2.34
N SER A 76 3.27 15.58 1.14
CA SER A 76 4.60 15.78 0.57
C SER A 76 5.38 16.76 1.42
N LYS A 77 6.66 16.46 1.64
CA LYS A 77 7.55 17.35 2.37
C LYS A 77 7.89 18.60 1.58
N ASP A 78 7.61 18.60 0.29
CA ASP A 78 7.93 19.72 -0.60
C ASP A 78 6.78 20.70 -0.77
N LYS A 79 5.62 20.42 -0.19
CA LYS A 79 4.42 21.20 -0.48
C LYS A 79 4.45 22.61 0.09
N ASP A 80 5.32 22.88 1.03
CA ASP A 80 5.38 24.17 1.71
C ASP A 80 6.39 25.13 1.13
N ILE A 81 6.98 24.78 0.03
CA ILE A 81 8.00 25.61 -0.62
C ILE A 81 7.37 26.82 -1.31
#